data_925821fc1715d7504df9d1d9b73b8a03
#
_entry.id   925821fc1715d7504df9d1d9b73b8a03
#
_cell.length_a   1.000
_cell.length_b   1.000
_cell.length_c   1.000
_cell.angle_alpha   90.00
_cell.angle_beta   90.00
_cell.angle_gamma   90.00
#
_symmetry.space_group_name_H-M   'P 1'
#
loop_
_entity.id
_entity.type
_entity.pdbx_description
1 polymer ?
#
loop_
_entity_poly.entity_id
_entity_poly.type
_entity_poly.pdbx_seq_one_letter_code
_entity_poly.pdbx_strand_id
1 'polypeptide(L)'
;MTVATGSAPAKAPLAPAARRRIGVGVIGFGWLGQAHSRSLLRIPTLFERRGFDTELVACSDTLAVRVEEALASFGFRRGDTDWHAVIEDPDVEVVFIAAPNMVHVELVEAAAAAGKAVFCEKPVGGTPKHIVRAASAARRHRVISGVGYNYRWAPLVQYTRELLESGELGVVTNYRGRFFSMYGSDPLGVNSWRFQLDEAGYGVTSDLLSHAVDLAHMLIGPIIRVTGTLETFIRERPEPQPGSSHYGRGHPGDRLRPVTNEDYAAMLVEFRSGARGTFEASRTIIGPESEMAFDVYGTRGAAGWSLERINELRLYRATDDRGSGYTRVLGGDRFRHHGTFVPGSGNPIGFEDLVAIEDYEFVRAVAEGRPYAPGFEQALEWASVQDALLRSADSGRWEDVVEIGAAV
;
A
#
# COMPACT_ATOMS: atom_id res chain seq x y z
N MET A 1 44.69 -5.58 49.82
CA MET A 1 44.70 -6.37 48.56
C MET A 1 43.80 -5.67 47.57
N THR A 2 44.42 -4.94 46.67
CA THR A 2 43.71 -4.11 45.65
C THR A 2 43.60 -4.96 44.39
N VAL A 3 42.38 -5.30 44.00
CA VAL A 3 42.12 -6.04 42.78
C VAL A 3 42.07 -5.04 41.60
N ALA A 4 43.04 -5.14 40.71
CA ALA A 4 43.07 -4.37 39.47
C ALA A 4 42.09 -4.97 38.46
N THR A 5 41.03 -4.24 38.11
CA THR A 5 40.13 -4.55 37.00
C THR A 5 40.79 -4.12 35.71
N GLY A 6 41.40 -5.07 35.00
CA GLY A 6 41.86 -4.83 33.60
C GLY A 6 40.67 -4.69 32.68
N SER A 7 40.47 -3.49 32.14
CA SER A 7 39.56 -3.25 31.04
C SER A 7 40.16 -3.81 29.74
N ALA A 8 39.46 -4.74 29.09
CA ALA A 8 39.83 -5.22 27.77
C ALA A 8 39.76 -4.03 26.75
N PRO A 9 40.70 -3.94 25.80
CA PRO A 9 40.68 -2.85 24.82
C PRO A 9 39.40 -2.94 23.96
N ALA A 10 38.70 -1.82 23.84
CA ALA A 10 37.56 -1.68 22.92
C ALA A 10 38.05 -2.05 21.51
N LYS A 11 37.39 -3.02 20.87
CA LYS A 11 37.61 -3.34 19.45
C LYS A 11 37.36 -2.08 18.65
N ALA A 12 38.37 -1.66 17.89
CA ALA A 12 38.22 -0.59 16.90
C ALA A 12 37.03 -0.90 15.98
N PRO A 13 36.19 0.07 15.63
CA PRO A 13 35.10 -0.16 14.70
C PRO A 13 35.68 -0.63 13.36
N LEU A 14 35.24 -1.79 12.90
CA LEU A 14 35.54 -2.30 11.56
C LEU A 14 35.11 -1.22 10.58
N ALA A 15 36.01 -0.84 9.66
CA ALA A 15 35.67 0.05 8.54
C ALA A 15 34.43 -0.52 7.83
N PRO A 16 33.39 0.27 7.58
CA PRO A 16 32.20 -0.21 6.93
C PRO A 16 32.57 -0.79 5.56
N ALA A 17 32.24 -2.06 5.32
CA ALA A 17 32.34 -2.66 3.99
C ALA A 17 31.64 -1.73 2.98
N ALA A 18 32.24 -1.53 1.79
CA ALA A 18 31.65 -0.71 0.76
C ALA A 18 30.22 -1.21 0.46
N ARG A 19 29.22 -0.37 0.74
CA ARG A 19 27.82 -0.72 0.52
C ARG A 19 27.48 -0.58 -0.96
N ARG A 20 26.63 -1.48 -1.47
CA ARG A 20 26.09 -1.36 -2.82
C ARG A 20 25.25 -0.08 -2.90
N ARG A 21 25.48 0.76 -3.90
CA ARG A 21 24.60 1.89 -4.19
C ARG A 21 23.47 1.44 -5.10
N ILE A 22 22.26 1.80 -4.74
CA ILE A 22 21.04 1.56 -5.53
C ILE A 22 20.53 2.91 -6.01
N GLY A 23 20.64 3.15 -7.30
CA GLY A 23 20.13 4.36 -7.94
C GLY A 23 18.62 4.30 -8.10
N VAL A 24 17.93 5.32 -7.60
CA VAL A 24 16.48 5.39 -7.60
C VAL A 24 15.98 6.53 -8.49
N GLY A 25 15.02 6.21 -9.36
CA GLY A 25 14.22 7.16 -10.12
C GLY A 25 12.80 7.25 -9.57
N VAL A 26 12.21 8.44 -9.59
CA VAL A 26 10.82 8.68 -9.16
C VAL A 26 10.05 9.33 -10.29
N ILE A 27 8.91 8.74 -10.69
CA ILE A 27 8.00 9.26 -11.71
C ILE A 27 6.69 9.67 -11.04
N GLY A 28 6.35 10.96 -11.10
CA GLY A 28 5.26 11.59 -10.36
C GLY A 28 5.74 12.12 -9.01
N PHE A 29 5.84 13.44 -8.88
CA PHE A 29 6.35 14.11 -7.68
C PHE A 29 5.26 14.87 -6.91
N GLY A 30 4.06 14.24 -6.88
CA GLY A 30 2.99 14.63 -5.97
C GLY A 30 3.28 14.21 -4.53
N TRP A 31 2.25 14.23 -3.67
CA TRP A 31 2.42 13.89 -2.26
C TRP A 31 3.09 12.53 -2.02
N LEU A 32 2.67 11.47 -2.75
CA LEU A 32 3.26 10.13 -2.59
C LEU A 32 4.69 10.06 -3.13
N GLY A 33 4.98 10.67 -4.29
CA GLY A 33 6.36 10.74 -4.79
C GLY A 33 7.31 11.43 -3.83
N GLN A 34 6.85 12.49 -3.16
CA GLN A 34 7.59 13.16 -2.09
C GLN A 34 7.72 12.27 -0.84
N ALA A 35 6.66 11.52 -0.46
CA ALA A 35 6.70 10.62 0.68
C ALA A 35 7.73 9.50 0.49
N HIS A 36 7.74 8.84 -0.69
CA HIS A 36 8.78 7.87 -1.04
C HIS A 36 10.18 8.49 -1.07
N SER A 37 10.33 9.69 -1.62
CA SER A 37 11.63 10.37 -1.64
C SER A 37 12.14 10.67 -0.23
N ARG A 38 11.27 11.15 0.68
CA ARG A 38 11.61 11.33 2.11
C ARG A 38 11.97 10.01 2.78
N SER A 39 11.22 8.95 2.48
CA SER A 39 11.48 7.61 2.96
C SER A 39 12.88 7.14 2.56
N LEU A 40 13.21 7.21 1.28
CA LEU A 40 14.50 6.80 0.73
C LEU A 40 15.68 7.58 1.35
N LEU A 41 15.50 8.87 1.61
CA LEU A 41 16.49 9.71 2.31
C LEU A 41 16.65 9.32 3.79
N ARG A 42 15.62 8.79 4.44
CA ARG A 42 15.65 8.35 5.85
C ARG A 42 16.26 6.96 6.04
N ILE A 43 16.19 6.05 5.05
CA ILE A 43 16.70 4.68 5.12
C ILE A 43 18.13 4.62 5.67
N PRO A 44 19.09 5.45 5.24
CA PRO A 44 20.45 5.43 5.74
C PRO A 44 20.60 5.62 7.25
N THR A 45 19.73 6.36 7.86
CA THR A 45 19.79 6.67 9.31
C THR A 45 18.90 5.77 10.15
N LEU A 46 17.85 5.19 9.55
CA LEU A 46 16.89 4.32 10.24
C LEU A 46 17.35 2.85 10.30
N PHE A 47 17.95 2.35 9.22
CA PHE A 47 18.28 0.92 9.08
C PHE A 47 19.80 0.72 9.00
N GLU A 48 20.47 0.76 10.14
CA GLU A 48 21.95 0.75 10.24
C GLU A 48 22.62 -0.49 9.62
N ARG A 49 22.02 -1.67 9.74
CA ARG A 49 22.56 -2.96 9.27
C ARG A 49 22.16 -3.31 7.84
N ARG A 50 21.84 -2.31 7.02
CA ARG A 50 21.56 -2.51 5.60
C ARG A 50 22.83 -2.80 4.81
N GLY A 51 22.74 -3.64 3.79
CA GLY A 51 23.85 -3.95 2.89
C GLY A 51 23.99 -2.97 1.71
N PHE A 52 23.17 -1.91 1.66
CA PHE A 52 23.05 -0.97 0.55
C PHE A 52 22.86 0.47 1.02
N ASP A 53 23.06 1.42 0.12
CA ASP A 53 22.67 2.82 0.26
C ASP A 53 21.80 3.23 -0.93
N THR A 54 20.77 4.04 -0.69
CA THR A 54 19.91 4.60 -1.72
C THR A 54 20.46 5.93 -2.23
N GLU A 55 20.36 6.18 -3.52
CA GLU A 55 20.72 7.45 -4.15
C GLU A 55 19.55 7.94 -5.02
N LEU A 56 19.05 9.15 -4.77
CA LEU A 56 18.02 9.79 -5.59
C LEU A 56 18.67 10.31 -6.88
N VAL A 57 18.52 9.55 -7.97
CA VAL A 57 19.21 9.80 -9.24
C VAL A 57 18.40 10.73 -10.13
N ALA A 58 17.17 10.36 -10.46
CA ALA A 58 16.35 11.09 -11.41
C ALA A 58 14.90 11.23 -10.94
N CYS A 59 14.27 12.36 -11.21
CA CYS A 59 12.86 12.62 -10.92
C CYS A 59 12.17 13.17 -12.15
N SER A 60 10.91 12.78 -12.38
CA SER A 60 10.06 13.44 -13.38
C SER A 60 8.66 13.72 -12.84
N ASP A 61 8.11 14.87 -13.26
CA ASP A 61 6.70 15.25 -13.08
C ASP A 61 6.32 16.18 -14.24
N THR A 62 5.10 16.09 -14.72
CA THR A 62 4.60 16.97 -15.79
C THR A 62 4.59 18.46 -15.43
N LEU A 63 4.68 18.79 -14.14
CA LEU A 63 4.79 20.15 -13.64
C LEU A 63 6.25 20.48 -13.34
N ALA A 64 6.85 21.40 -14.11
CA ALA A 64 8.25 21.81 -13.95
C ALA A 64 8.58 22.29 -12.52
N VAL A 65 7.65 22.98 -11.85
CA VAL A 65 7.84 23.45 -10.46
C VAL A 65 8.10 22.29 -9.47
N ARG A 66 7.50 21.13 -9.69
CA ARG A 66 7.74 19.93 -8.86
C ARG A 66 9.10 19.30 -9.15
N VAL A 67 9.54 19.34 -10.41
CA VAL A 67 10.89 18.90 -10.80
C VAL A 67 11.94 19.81 -10.15
N GLU A 68 11.73 21.12 -10.16
CA GLU A 68 12.59 22.08 -9.47
C GLU A 68 12.66 21.82 -7.96
N GLU A 69 11.51 21.55 -7.32
CA GLU A 69 11.45 21.17 -5.90
C GLU A 69 12.22 19.86 -5.63
N ALA A 70 12.11 18.86 -6.48
CA ALA A 70 12.83 17.60 -6.34
C ALA A 70 14.35 17.82 -6.37
N LEU A 71 14.84 18.65 -7.28
CA LEU A 71 16.25 18.98 -7.38
C LEU A 71 16.73 19.79 -6.17
N ALA A 72 16.02 20.87 -5.81
CA ALA A 72 16.45 21.81 -4.81
C ALA A 72 16.32 21.31 -3.37
N SER A 73 15.24 20.56 -3.06
CA SER A 73 14.89 20.21 -1.69
C SER A 73 15.16 18.75 -1.34
N PHE A 74 15.12 17.84 -2.32
CA PHE A 74 15.32 16.41 -2.09
C PHE A 74 16.68 15.89 -2.57
N GLY A 75 17.42 16.67 -3.35
CA GLY A 75 18.76 16.32 -3.78
C GLY A 75 18.81 15.30 -4.92
N PHE A 76 17.77 15.21 -5.75
CA PHE A 76 17.87 14.46 -7.00
C PHE A 76 18.98 15.03 -7.87
N ARG A 77 19.73 14.14 -8.51
CA ARG A 77 20.85 14.56 -9.37
C ARG A 77 20.36 15.13 -10.70
N ARG A 78 19.24 14.63 -11.21
CA ARG A 78 18.63 14.99 -12.50
C ARG A 78 17.13 15.10 -12.35
N GLY A 79 16.52 15.97 -13.15
CA GLY A 79 15.07 16.14 -13.20
C GLY A 79 14.61 16.56 -14.59
N ASP A 80 13.47 16.05 -15.03
CA ASP A 80 12.88 16.34 -16.33
C ASP A 80 11.35 16.32 -16.24
N THR A 81 10.68 17.02 -17.16
CA THR A 81 9.21 16.90 -17.30
C THR A 81 8.79 15.68 -18.13
N ASP A 82 9.73 15.05 -18.82
CA ASP A 82 9.56 13.80 -19.55
C ASP A 82 10.06 12.61 -18.72
N TRP A 83 9.16 11.67 -18.45
CA TRP A 83 9.48 10.46 -17.69
C TRP A 83 10.47 9.50 -18.38
N HIS A 84 10.63 9.60 -19.71
CA HIS A 84 11.62 8.80 -20.44
C HIS A 84 13.04 9.06 -19.92
N ALA A 85 13.33 10.29 -19.52
CA ALA A 85 14.65 10.64 -18.96
C ALA A 85 14.97 9.86 -17.67
N VAL A 86 13.96 9.46 -16.87
CA VAL A 86 14.16 8.61 -15.69
C VAL A 86 14.40 7.16 -16.08
N ILE A 87 13.67 6.63 -17.05
CA ILE A 87 13.75 5.23 -17.46
C ILE A 87 15.03 4.96 -18.25
N GLU A 88 15.46 5.89 -19.10
CA GLU A 88 16.65 5.76 -19.92
C GLU A 88 17.96 6.04 -19.15
N ASP A 89 17.87 6.60 -17.94
CA ASP A 89 19.04 6.92 -17.12
C ASP A 89 19.78 5.63 -16.68
N PRO A 90 21.06 5.44 -17.06
CA PRO A 90 21.81 4.23 -16.75
C PRO A 90 22.14 4.07 -15.26
N ASP A 91 22.12 5.16 -14.49
CA ASP A 91 22.37 5.14 -13.04
C ASP A 91 21.11 4.75 -12.23
N VAL A 92 19.92 4.69 -12.86
CA VAL A 92 18.66 4.27 -12.22
C VAL A 92 18.54 2.75 -12.33
N GLU A 93 18.47 2.07 -11.18
CA GLU A 93 18.21 0.63 -11.07
C GLU A 93 16.74 0.34 -10.67
N VAL A 94 16.16 1.24 -9.90
CA VAL A 94 14.81 1.11 -9.33
C VAL A 94 13.97 2.32 -9.72
N VAL A 95 12.76 2.09 -10.21
CA VAL A 95 11.81 3.14 -10.55
C VAL A 95 10.61 3.07 -9.59
N PHE A 96 10.35 4.16 -8.87
CA PHE A 96 9.13 4.38 -8.10
C PHE A 96 8.13 5.15 -8.95
N ILE A 97 6.95 4.58 -9.16
CA ILE A 97 5.86 5.18 -9.92
C ILE A 97 4.78 5.64 -8.94
N ALA A 98 4.64 6.96 -8.79
CA ALA A 98 3.67 7.64 -7.95
C ALA A 98 2.83 8.67 -8.76
N ALA A 99 2.64 8.39 -10.03
CA ALA A 99 1.85 9.16 -10.98
C ALA A 99 0.33 8.87 -10.83
N PRO A 100 -0.56 9.54 -11.56
CA PRO A 100 -1.97 9.17 -11.62
C PRO A 100 -2.20 7.78 -12.24
N ASN A 101 -3.25 7.07 -11.78
CA ASN A 101 -3.54 5.67 -12.15
C ASN A 101 -3.54 5.38 -13.65
N MET A 102 -4.04 6.33 -14.47
CA MET A 102 -4.19 6.13 -15.91
C MET A 102 -2.88 5.88 -16.65
N VAL A 103 -1.75 6.32 -16.11
CA VAL A 103 -0.43 6.15 -16.75
C VAL A 103 0.40 5.04 -16.10
N HIS A 104 -0.04 4.43 -14.99
CA HIS A 104 0.74 3.41 -14.27
C HIS A 104 1.19 2.27 -15.18
N VAL A 105 0.29 1.71 -15.98
CA VAL A 105 0.59 0.52 -16.81
C VAL A 105 1.64 0.83 -17.86
N GLU A 106 1.53 1.98 -18.53
CA GLU A 106 2.52 2.44 -19.52
C GLU A 106 3.91 2.58 -18.88
N LEU A 107 3.98 3.24 -17.74
CA LEU A 107 5.22 3.46 -17.00
C LEU A 107 5.83 2.14 -16.49
N VAL A 108 4.99 1.20 -16.01
CA VAL A 108 5.43 -0.13 -15.59
C VAL A 108 5.99 -0.92 -16.78
N GLU A 109 5.28 -0.92 -17.92
CA GLU A 109 5.72 -1.63 -19.13
C GLU A 109 7.06 -1.08 -19.63
N ALA A 110 7.22 0.25 -19.64
CA ALA A 110 8.47 0.89 -20.08
C ALA A 110 9.64 0.62 -19.13
N ALA A 111 9.42 0.76 -17.80
CA ALA A 111 10.45 0.49 -16.80
C ALA A 111 10.88 -0.98 -16.79
N ALA A 112 9.92 -1.91 -16.90
CA ALA A 112 10.21 -3.34 -17.00
C ALA A 112 10.99 -3.67 -18.27
N ALA A 113 10.61 -3.09 -19.44
CA ALA A 113 11.33 -3.28 -20.70
C ALA A 113 12.79 -2.77 -20.64
N ALA A 114 13.05 -1.71 -19.87
CA ALA A 114 14.38 -1.20 -19.59
C ALA A 114 15.15 -2.04 -18.53
N GLY A 115 14.56 -3.13 -18.03
CA GLY A 115 15.18 -4.01 -17.02
C GLY A 115 15.27 -3.42 -15.62
N LYS A 116 14.54 -2.34 -15.33
CA LYS A 116 14.52 -1.69 -14.02
C LYS A 116 13.60 -2.47 -13.06
N ALA A 117 13.98 -2.56 -11.78
CA ALA A 117 13.04 -2.97 -10.74
C ALA A 117 11.95 -1.89 -10.58
N VAL A 118 10.69 -2.29 -10.42
CA VAL A 118 9.55 -1.38 -10.46
C VAL A 118 8.76 -1.43 -9.17
N PHE A 119 8.66 -0.31 -8.48
CA PHE A 119 7.68 -0.09 -7.43
C PHE A 119 6.57 0.80 -7.98
N CYS A 120 5.33 0.34 -7.95
CA CYS A 120 4.19 1.11 -8.42
C CYS A 120 3.21 1.35 -7.29
N GLU A 121 2.78 2.59 -7.12
CA GLU A 121 1.69 2.90 -6.23
C GLU A 121 0.39 2.18 -6.64
N LYS A 122 -0.43 1.93 -5.64
CA LYS A 122 -1.75 1.31 -5.86
C LYS A 122 -2.79 2.36 -6.33
N PRO A 123 -3.76 1.93 -7.11
CA PRO A 123 -3.85 0.64 -7.80
C PRO A 123 -2.83 0.58 -8.94
N VAL A 124 -2.21 -0.57 -9.15
CA VAL A 124 -1.26 -0.77 -10.27
C VAL A 124 -1.91 -0.51 -11.63
N GLY A 125 -3.23 -0.64 -11.70
CA GLY A 125 -4.05 -0.27 -12.83
C GLY A 125 -5.50 -0.08 -12.41
N GLY A 126 -6.25 0.78 -13.09
CA GLY A 126 -7.63 1.13 -12.76
C GLY A 126 -8.65 0.00 -13.01
N THR A 127 -8.26 -1.06 -13.73
CA THR A 127 -9.12 -2.22 -14.05
C THR A 127 -8.34 -3.52 -13.93
N PRO A 128 -9.02 -4.68 -13.73
CA PRO A 128 -8.36 -5.99 -13.71
C PRO A 128 -7.45 -6.24 -14.93
N LYS A 129 -7.89 -5.87 -16.13
CA LYS A 129 -7.10 -6.03 -17.36
C LYS A 129 -5.80 -5.22 -17.35
N HIS A 130 -5.81 -4.04 -16.77
CA HIS A 130 -4.62 -3.20 -16.63
C HIS A 130 -3.59 -3.85 -15.72
N ILE A 131 -4.03 -4.44 -14.61
CA ILE A 131 -3.14 -5.13 -13.67
C ILE A 131 -2.50 -6.37 -14.33
N VAL A 132 -3.27 -7.12 -15.16
CA VAL A 132 -2.73 -8.25 -15.94
C VAL A 132 -1.60 -7.79 -16.87
N ARG A 133 -1.75 -6.65 -17.55
CA ARG A 133 -0.71 -6.10 -18.43
C ARG A 133 0.57 -5.78 -17.64
N ALA A 134 0.45 -5.07 -16.52
CA ALA A 134 1.58 -4.69 -15.68
C ALA A 134 2.33 -5.94 -15.14
N ALA A 135 1.60 -6.92 -14.61
CA ALA A 135 2.20 -8.17 -14.11
C ALA A 135 2.87 -8.99 -15.23
N SER A 136 2.23 -9.06 -16.41
CA SER A 136 2.80 -9.74 -17.57
C SER A 136 4.09 -9.07 -18.05
N ALA A 137 4.19 -7.74 -17.99
CA ALA A 137 5.41 -7.02 -18.33
C ALA A 137 6.55 -7.35 -17.35
N ALA A 138 6.27 -7.31 -16.04
CA ALA A 138 7.26 -7.65 -15.02
C ALA A 138 7.76 -9.09 -15.15
N ARG A 139 6.85 -10.06 -15.38
CA ARG A 139 7.20 -11.47 -15.63
C ARG A 139 8.06 -11.64 -16.89
N ARG A 140 7.65 -11.04 -18.01
CA ARG A 140 8.36 -11.14 -19.31
C ARG A 140 9.79 -10.64 -19.21
N HIS A 141 10.00 -9.54 -18.53
CA HIS A 141 11.31 -8.91 -18.37
C HIS A 141 12.06 -9.37 -17.12
N ARG A 142 11.44 -10.25 -16.29
CA ARG A 142 12.01 -10.82 -15.06
C ARG A 142 12.51 -9.76 -14.08
N VAL A 143 11.78 -8.66 -13.97
CA VAL A 143 12.11 -7.60 -13.03
C VAL A 143 11.42 -7.82 -11.68
N ILE A 144 12.07 -7.37 -10.61
CA ILE A 144 11.45 -7.36 -9.27
C ILE A 144 10.38 -6.26 -9.26
N SER A 145 9.17 -6.60 -8.83
CA SER A 145 8.05 -5.67 -8.73
C SER A 145 7.60 -5.48 -7.28
N GLY A 146 7.15 -4.28 -6.94
CA GLY A 146 6.53 -3.91 -5.68
C GLY A 146 5.25 -3.12 -5.90
N VAL A 147 4.32 -3.21 -4.95
CA VAL A 147 3.05 -2.45 -4.93
C VAL A 147 2.91 -1.72 -3.60
N GLY A 148 2.43 -0.48 -3.63
CA GLY A 148 2.22 0.39 -2.48
C GLY A 148 1.10 -0.05 -1.54
N TYR A 149 1.18 -1.26 -0.99
CA TYR A 149 0.29 -1.76 0.04
C TYR A 149 0.91 -1.57 1.43
N ASN A 150 1.19 -0.31 1.77
CA ASN A 150 1.93 0.11 2.95
C ASN A 150 1.35 -0.35 4.29
N TYR A 151 0.03 -0.56 4.39
CA TYR A 151 -0.61 -1.01 5.64
C TYR A 151 -0.17 -2.41 6.10
N ARG A 152 0.32 -3.26 5.19
CA ARG A 152 0.96 -4.53 5.55
C ARG A 152 2.10 -4.34 6.55
N TRP A 153 2.79 -3.21 6.48
CA TRP A 153 4.02 -2.93 7.22
C TRP A 153 3.77 -2.31 8.60
N ALA A 154 2.51 -2.05 8.96
CA ALA A 154 2.19 -1.63 10.32
C ALA A 154 2.65 -2.71 11.32
N PRO A 155 3.48 -2.38 12.32
CA PRO A 155 4.08 -3.36 13.24
C PRO A 155 3.06 -4.26 13.94
N LEU A 156 1.88 -3.72 14.28
CA LEU A 156 0.81 -4.47 14.92
C LEU A 156 0.00 -5.33 13.93
N VAL A 157 -0.01 -4.99 12.65
CA VAL A 157 -0.52 -5.86 11.58
C VAL A 157 0.41 -7.04 11.38
N GLN A 158 1.72 -6.82 11.35
CA GLN A 158 2.73 -7.89 11.31
C GLN A 158 2.64 -8.80 12.55
N TYR A 159 2.46 -8.23 13.73
CA TYR A 159 2.24 -9.02 14.95
C TYR A 159 0.95 -9.85 14.88
N THR A 160 -0.12 -9.31 14.30
CA THR A 160 -1.35 -10.10 14.08
C THR A 160 -1.07 -11.29 13.16
N ARG A 161 -0.26 -11.11 12.12
CA ARG A 161 0.19 -12.21 11.25
C ARG A 161 0.97 -13.26 12.04
N GLU A 162 1.91 -12.87 12.89
CA GLU A 162 2.66 -13.78 13.76
C GLU A 162 1.74 -14.60 14.69
N LEU A 163 0.72 -13.96 15.29
CA LEU A 163 -0.29 -14.64 16.12
C LEU A 163 -1.12 -15.68 15.34
N LEU A 164 -1.42 -15.41 14.09
CA LEU A 164 -2.14 -16.35 13.21
C LEU A 164 -1.23 -17.49 12.77
N GLU A 165 -0.01 -17.22 12.32
CA GLU A 165 0.97 -18.23 11.88
C GLU A 165 1.40 -19.15 13.03
N SER A 166 1.53 -18.65 14.25
CA SER A 166 1.81 -19.48 15.44
C SER A 166 0.60 -20.30 15.90
N GLY A 167 -0.59 -20.05 15.33
CA GLY A 167 -1.83 -20.69 15.73
C GLY A 167 -2.35 -20.23 17.09
N GLU A 168 -1.86 -19.15 17.66
CA GLU A 168 -2.29 -18.64 18.97
C GLU A 168 -3.77 -18.27 19.00
N LEU A 169 -4.29 -17.74 17.89
CA LEU A 169 -5.71 -17.42 17.73
C LEU A 169 -6.58 -18.65 17.36
N GLY A 170 -5.99 -19.80 17.12
CA GLY A 170 -6.69 -21.01 16.69
C GLY A 170 -7.03 -20.99 15.20
N VAL A 171 -8.05 -21.77 14.81
CA VAL A 171 -8.55 -21.80 13.43
C VAL A 171 -9.39 -20.56 13.20
N VAL A 172 -9.05 -19.78 12.17
CA VAL A 172 -9.83 -18.60 11.79
C VAL A 172 -11.19 -19.03 11.23
N THR A 173 -12.24 -18.46 11.75
CA THR A 173 -13.63 -18.69 11.31
C THR A 173 -14.21 -17.49 10.57
N ASN A 174 -13.88 -16.27 11.01
CA ASN A 174 -14.44 -15.05 10.44
C ASN A 174 -13.38 -13.96 10.28
N TYR A 175 -13.55 -13.16 9.23
CA TYR A 175 -12.78 -11.94 8.97
C TYR A 175 -13.71 -10.79 8.58
N ARG A 176 -13.42 -9.60 9.05
CA ARG A 176 -14.11 -8.37 8.65
C ARG A 176 -13.07 -7.36 8.21
N GLY A 177 -13.15 -6.91 6.95
CA GLY A 177 -12.32 -5.85 6.42
C GLY A 177 -13.17 -4.64 6.04
N ARG A 178 -12.68 -3.43 6.31
CA ARG A 178 -13.36 -2.22 5.85
C ARG A 178 -12.37 -1.12 5.54
N PHE A 179 -12.74 -0.26 4.59
CA PHE A 179 -12.06 0.99 4.37
C PHE A 179 -13.07 2.11 4.12
N PHE A 180 -13.27 2.92 5.14
CA PHE A 180 -14.15 4.08 5.10
C PHE A 180 -13.32 5.36 4.99
N SER A 181 -13.71 6.23 4.07
CA SER A 181 -13.08 7.53 3.91
C SER A 181 -14.12 8.56 3.50
N MET A 182 -14.00 9.77 4.01
CA MET A 182 -14.97 10.83 3.75
C MET A 182 -14.54 11.80 2.64
N TYR A 183 -13.45 11.52 1.92
CA TYR A 183 -12.93 12.46 0.92
C TYR A 183 -13.91 12.76 -0.23
N GLY A 184 -14.84 11.87 -0.50
CA GLY A 184 -15.88 12.03 -1.52
C GLY A 184 -17.27 12.38 -0.95
N SER A 185 -17.41 12.69 0.34
CA SER A 185 -18.70 12.89 1.00
C SER A 185 -19.38 14.24 0.68
N ASP A 186 -18.60 15.28 0.33
CA ASP A 186 -19.15 16.58 -0.05
C ASP A 186 -19.67 16.54 -1.50
N PRO A 187 -20.98 16.73 -1.77
CA PRO A 187 -21.52 16.79 -3.13
C PRO A 187 -20.96 17.94 -3.98
N LEU A 188 -20.44 18.99 -3.34
CA LEU A 188 -19.74 20.09 -4.01
C LEU A 188 -18.25 19.85 -4.25
N GLY A 189 -17.70 18.72 -3.77
CA GLY A 189 -16.36 18.30 -4.17
C GLY A 189 -16.26 18.14 -5.69
N VAL A 190 -15.20 18.69 -6.31
CA VAL A 190 -15.08 18.70 -7.78
C VAL A 190 -15.00 17.29 -8.38
N ASN A 191 -15.54 17.13 -9.56
CA ASN A 191 -15.46 15.89 -10.34
C ASN A 191 -14.05 15.73 -10.94
N SER A 192 -13.09 15.36 -10.07
CA SER A 192 -11.73 15.09 -10.51
C SER A 192 -11.66 13.75 -11.26
N TRP A 193 -10.49 13.46 -11.83
CA TRP A 193 -10.21 12.18 -12.51
C TRP A 193 -10.55 10.95 -11.66
N ARG A 194 -10.51 11.04 -10.32
CA ARG A 194 -10.85 9.95 -9.40
C ARG A 194 -12.29 9.46 -9.48
N PHE A 195 -13.20 10.29 -10.02
CA PHE A 195 -14.62 9.99 -10.16
C PHE A 195 -15.00 9.54 -11.57
N GLN A 196 -14.00 9.29 -12.42
CA GLN A 196 -14.19 8.92 -13.83
C GLN A 196 -13.61 7.54 -14.10
N LEU A 197 -14.45 6.61 -14.58
CA LEU A 197 -14.08 5.23 -14.87
C LEU A 197 -13.02 5.12 -15.98
N ASP A 198 -13.09 5.98 -16.98
CA ASP A 198 -12.16 6.03 -18.11
C ASP A 198 -10.80 6.61 -17.73
N GLU A 199 -10.74 7.40 -16.66
CA GLU A 199 -9.50 8.01 -16.17
C GLU A 199 -8.91 7.19 -15.02
N ALA A 200 -9.61 7.06 -13.88
CA ALA A 200 -9.13 6.37 -12.69
C ALA A 200 -9.32 4.84 -12.74
N GLY A 201 -10.23 4.36 -13.56
CA GLY A 201 -10.79 3.03 -13.43
C GLY A 201 -11.90 2.98 -12.38
N TYR A 202 -12.09 1.83 -11.76
CA TYR A 202 -13.10 1.67 -10.70
C TYR A 202 -12.80 2.58 -9.50
N GLY A 203 -13.85 2.95 -8.77
CA GLY A 203 -13.81 3.87 -7.65
C GLY A 203 -13.25 3.21 -6.38
N VAL A 204 -14.11 3.02 -5.36
CA VAL A 204 -13.69 2.47 -4.07
C VAL A 204 -13.18 1.04 -4.14
N THR A 205 -13.59 0.25 -5.13
CA THR A 205 -13.07 -1.11 -5.30
C THR A 205 -11.58 -1.08 -5.62
N SER A 206 -11.11 -0.20 -6.50
CA SER A 206 -9.69 -0.06 -6.83
C SER A 206 -8.91 0.75 -5.78
N ASP A 207 -9.49 1.84 -5.26
CA ASP A 207 -8.77 2.77 -4.39
C ASP A 207 -8.69 2.28 -2.94
N LEU A 208 -9.80 1.81 -2.36
CA LEU A 208 -9.93 1.50 -0.94
C LEU A 208 -9.98 0.00 -0.66
N LEU A 209 -10.86 -0.73 -1.34
CA LEU A 209 -11.12 -2.14 -1.08
C LEU A 209 -9.89 -3.02 -1.39
N SER A 210 -9.05 -2.60 -2.35
CA SER A 210 -7.78 -3.26 -2.67
C SER A 210 -6.88 -3.45 -1.45
N HIS A 211 -6.75 -2.43 -0.59
CA HIS A 211 -5.99 -2.54 0.66
C HIS A 211 -6.60 -3.52 1.67
N ALA A 212 -7.94 -3.48 1.82
CA ALA A 212 -8.62 -4.36 2.77
C ALA A 212 -8.49 -5.84 2.37
N VAL A 213 -8.60 -6.13 1.07
CA VAL A 213 -8.43 -7.50 0.54
C VAL A 213 -6.96 -7.92 0.56
N ASP A 214 -6.04 -7.02 0.26
CA ASP A 214 -4.60 -7.30 0.36
C ASP A 214 -4.20 -7.77 1.78
N LEU A 215 -4.67 -7.07 2.82
CA LEU A 215 -4.45 -7.51 4.20
C LEU A 215 -5.12 -8.84 4.51
N ALA A 216 -6.33 -9.08 4.01
CA ALA A 216 -7.02 -10.35 4.21
C ALA A 216 -6.28 -11.51 3.55
N HIS A 217 -5.76 -11.33 2.33
CA HIS A 217 -4.95 -12.33 1.65
C HIS A 217 -3.66 -12.63 2.43
N MET A 218 -3.01 -11.61 2.98
CA MET A 218 -1.81 -11.78 3.81
C MET A 218 -2.10 -12.51 5.13
N LEU A 219 -3.24 -12.21 5.78
CA LEU A 219 -3.56 -12.73 7.12
C LEU A 219 -4.28 -14.07 7.10
N ILE A 220 -5.18 -14.30 6.13
CA ILE A 220 -6.11 -15.44 6.09
C ILE A 220 -5.84 -16.36 4.90
N GLY A 221 -5.33 -15.81 3.81
CA GLY A 221 -5.11 -16.51 2.55
C GLY A 221 -6.15 -16.17 1.48
N PRO A 222 -6.16 -16.92 0.35
CA PRO A 222 -6.93 -16.57 -0.83
C PRO A 222 -8.45 -16.61 -0.61
N ILE A 223 -9.15 -15.60 -1.13
CA ILE A 223 -10.59 -15.58 -1.35
C ILE A 223 -10.90 -16.42 -2.60
N ILE A 224 -11.89 -17.31 -2.53
CA ILE A 224 -12.27 -18.23 -3.62
C ILE A 224 -13.66 -17.99 -4.19
N ARG A 225 -14.54 -17.33 -3.44
CA ARG A 225 -15.89 -16.95 -3.91
C ARG A 225 -16.32 -15.63 -3.29
N VAL A 226 -17.12 -14.87 -4.02
CA VAL A 226 -17.63 -13.58 -3.58
C VAL A 226 -19.09 -13.38 -4.03
N THR A 227 -19.87 -12.66 -3.20
CA THR A 227 -21.11 -12.01 -3.61
C THR A 227 -21.11 -10.61 -3.05
N GLY A 228 -21.58 -9.64 -3.85
CA GLY A 228 -21.53 -8.25 -3.42
C GLY A 228 -22.33 -7.28 -4.27
N THR A 229 -22.24 -6.01 -3.89
CA THR A 229 -22.96 -4.91 -4.51
C THR A 229 -22.09 -3.67 -4.60
N LEU A 230 -22.38 -2.85 -5.57
CA LEU A 230 -21.74 -1.55 -5.82
C LEU A 230 -22.82 -0.47 -5.91
N GLU A 231 -22.50 0.76 -5.49
CA GLU A 231 -23.41 1.90 -5.61
C GLU A 231 -22.65 3.21 -5.82
N THR A 232 -23.27 4.14 -6.57
CA THR A 232 -22.82 5.51 -6.74
C THR A 232 -23.86 6.45 -6.13
N PHE A 233 -23.61 6.97 -4.92
CA PHE A 233 -24.55 7.81 -4.20
C PHE A 233 -24.58 9.25 -4.71
N ILE A 234 -23.40 9.82 -5.02
CA ILE A 234 -23.26 11.17 -5.55
C ILE A 234 -22.99 11.07 -7.05
N ARG A 235 -24.08 11.12 -7.83
CA ARG A 235 -24.06 10.80 -9.26
C ARG A 235 -23.52 11.92 -10.14
N GLU A 236 -23.46 13.14 -9.62
CA GLU A 236 -22.94 14.31 -10.35
C GLU A 236 -22.16 15.20 -9.40
N ARG A 237 -21.12 15.85 -9.90
CA ARG A 237 -20.26 16.78 -9.17
C ARG A 237 -19.88 17.96 -10.03
N PRO A 238 -19.54 19.13 -9.41
CA PRO A 238 -19.03 20.29 -10.15
C PRO A 238 -17.83 19.95 -11.02
N GLU A 239 -17.78 20.45 -12.25
CA GLU A 239 -16.61 20.34 -13.11
C GLU A 239 -15.40 21.03 -12.46
N PRO A 240 -14.20 20.41 -12.48
CA PRO A 240 -13.00 21.03 -11.93
C PRO A 240 -12.59 22.25 -12.73
N GLN A 241 -12.24 23.34 -12.07
CA GLN A 241 -11.63 24.48 -12.74
C GLN A 241 -10.19 24.15 -13.15
N PRO A 242 -9.68 24.66 -14.27
CA PRO A 242 -8.30 24.46 -14.67
C PRO A 242 -7.33 24.81 -13.54
N GLY A 243 -6.42 23.87 -13.20
CA GLY A 243 -5.44 24.04 -12.12
C GLY A 243 -5.98 23.81 -10.69
N SER A 244 -7.27 23.47 -10.52
CA SER A 244 -7.80 23.13 -9.21
C SER A 244 -7.22 21.82 -8.68
N SER A 245 -7.11 21.73 -7.34
CA SER A 245 -6.77 20.46 -6.66
C SER A 245 -7.87 19.41 -6.94
N HIS A 246 -7.49 18.14 -7.04
CA HIS A 246 -8.45 17.03 -7.11
C HIS A 246 -9.29 16.87 -5.83
N TYR A 247 -8.96 17.57 -4.76
CA TYR A 247 -9.76 17.76 -3.55
C TYR A 247 -10.43 19.14 -3.51
N GLY A 248 -10.46 19.86 -4.61
CA GLY A 248 -11.09 21.16 -4.69
C GLY A 248 -12.60 21.10 -4.47
N ARG A 249 -13.19 22.25 -4.16
CA ARG A 249 -14.62 22.40 -3.94
C ARG A 249 -15.18 23.41 -4.94
N GLY A 250 -16.26 23.04 -5.65
CA GLY A 250 -17.03 23.94 -6.49
C GLY A 250 -18.05 24.76 -5.71
N HIS A 251 -18.89 25.47 -6.42
CA HIS A 251 -19.93 26.33 -5.88
C HIS A 251 -21.33 25.86 -6.30
N PRO A 252 -22.38 26.17 -5.51
CA PRO A 252 -23.76 25.94 -5.96
C PRO A 252 -24.03 26.68 -7.28
N GLY A 253 -24.50 25.93 -8.30
CA GLY A 253 -24.76 26.46 -9.64
C GLY A 253 -23.64 26.24 -10.66
N ASP A 254 -22.50 25.71 -10.25
CA ASP A 254 -21.46 25.26 -11.19
C ASP A 254 -22.02 24.16 -12.11
N ARG A 255 -21.45 24.06 -13.32
CA ARG A 255 -21.78 22.99 -14.25
C ARG A 255 -21.39 21.65 -13.62
N LEU A 256 -22.34 20.70 -13.66
CA LEU A 256 -22.13 19.35 -13.15
C LEU A 256 -21.65 18.40 -14.26
N ARG A 257 -20.79 17.46 -13.88
CA ARG A 257 -20.33 16.33 -14.69
C ARG A 257 -20.75 15.03 -14.00
N PRO A 258 -21.27 14.01 -14.73
CA PRO A 258 -21.59 12.70 -14.15
C PRO A 258 -20.37 12.03 -13.51
N VAL A 259 -20.60 11.37 -12.38
CA VAL A 259 -19.67 10.42 -11.76
C VAL A 259 -19.91 9.06 -12.41
N THR A 260 -18.85 8.40 -12.87
CA THR A 260 -18.97 7.17 -13.67
C THR A 260 -18.41 5.91 -12.98
N ASN A 261 -17.89 6.04 -11.74
CA ASN A 261 -17.44 4.91 -10.96
C ASN A 261 -18.04 4.92 -9.54
N GLU A 262 -17.94 3.81 -8.83
CA GLU A 262 -18.67 3.56 -7.60
C GLU A 262 -18.10 4.29 -6.38
N ASP A 263 -19.02 4.76 -5.50
CA ASP A 263 -18.73 5.38 -4.20
C ASP A 263 -18.70 4.37 -3.06
N TYR A 264 -19.34 3.21 -3.28
CA TYR A 264 -19.59 2.19 -2.28
C TYR A 264 -19.44 0.80 -2.87
N ALA A 265 -18.86 -0.11 -2.09
CA ALA A 265 -18.80 -1.53 -2.36
C ALA A 265 -18.96 -2.33 -1.07
N ALA A 266 -19.75 -3.40 -1.11
CA ALA A 266 -19.83 -4.38 -0.03
C ALA A 266 -19.82 -5.79 -0.61
N MET A 267 -19.16 -6.74 0.11
CA MET A 267 -19.14 -8.14 -0.31
C MET A 267 -19.06 -9.11 0.86
N LEU A 268 -19.64 -10.29 0.65
CA LEU A 268 -19.41 -11.50 1.43
C LEU A 268 -18.46 -12.40 0.67
N VAL A 269 -17.56 -13.07 1.38
CA VAL A 269 -16.54 -13.93 0.75
C VAL A 269 -16.38 -15.28 1.46
N GLU A 270 -15.92 -16.25 0.69
CA GLU A 270 -15.41 -17.53 1.17
C GLU A 270 -13.90 -17.59 0.95
N PHE A 271 -13.15 -17.85 2.03
CA PHE A 271 -11.71 -18.11 1.95
C PHE A 271 -11.42 -19.58 1.66
N ARG A 272 -10.31 -19.86 1.00
CA ARG A 272 -9.84 -21.25 0.75
C ARG A 272 -9.67 -22.06 2.04
N SER A 273 -9.35 -21.39 3.14
CA SER A 273 -9.26 -22.00 4.48
C SER A 273 -10.59 -22.48 5.06
N GLY A 274 -11.73 -22.10 4.46
CA GLY A 274 -13.08 -22.35 4.96
C GLY A 274 -13.63 -21.18 5.81
N ALA A 275 -12.82 -20.20 6.16
CA ALA A 275 -13.29 -19.00 6.85
C ALA A 275 -14.28 -18.20 5.99
N ARG A 276 -15.10 -17.39 6.64
CA ARG A 276 -16.04 -16.46 5.98
C ARG A 276 -15.61 -15.02 6.25
N GLY A 277 -15.81 -14.15 5.25
CA GLY A 277 -15.45 -12.74 5.40
C GLY A 277 -16.55 -11.80 4.94
N THR A 278 -16.49 -10.60 5.50
CA THR A 278 -17.27 -9.45 5.04
C THR A 278 -16.32 -8.31 4.75
N PHE A 279 -16.59 -7.59 3.66
CA PHE A 279 -15.83 -6.39 3.31
C PHE A 279 -16.77 -5.26 2.95
N GLU A 280 -16.36 -4.04 3.30
CA GLU A 280 -17.09 -2.82 2.99
C GLU A 280 -16.11 -1.68 2.73
N ALA A 281 -16.35 -0.92 1.66
CA ALA A 281 -15.60 0.29 1.34
C ALA A 281 -16.55 1.41 0.93
N SER A 282 -16.27 2.62 1.40
CA SER A 282 -17.04 3.81 1.04
C SER A 282 -16.13 5.04 1.04
N ARG A 283 -16.30 5.91 0.04
CA ARG A 283 -15.65 7.24 0.00
C ARG A 283 -16.62 8.39 0.33
N THR A 284 -17.88 8.08 0.63
CA THR A 284 -18.95 9.06 0.89
C THR A 284 -19.52 8.96 2.31
N ILE A 285 -18.99 8.07 3.14
CA ILE A 285 -19.41 7.91 4.53
C ILE A 285 -18.94 9.13 5.34
N ILE A 286 -19.75 9.54 6.34
CA ILE A 286 -19.41 10.63 7.27
C ILE A 286 -19.20 10.03 8.65
N GLY A 287 -18.11 10.43 9.30
CA GLY A 287 -17.71 9.95 10.65
C GLY A 287 -16.30 9.39 10.61
N PRO A 288 -16.07 8.17 10.06
CA PRO A 288 -14.72 7.70 9.81
C PRO A 288 -14.03 8.55 8.74
N GLU A 289 -12.83 9.05 9.02
CA GLU A 289 -12.09 9.93 8.10
C GLU A 289 -11.19 9.13 7.16
N SER A 290 -10.49 8.13 7.70
CA SER A 290 -9.63 7.19 6.95
C SER A 290 -9.51 5.87 7.70
N GLU A 291 -10.65 5.22 7.93
CA GLU A 291 -10.73 3.97 8.70
C GLU A 291 -10.48 2.76 7.81
N MET A 292 -9.20 2.48 7.49
CA MET A 292 -8.80 1.16 7.04
C MET A 292 -8.67 0.26 8.27
N ALA A 293 -9.48 -0.81 8.35
CA ALA A 293 -9.53 -1.62 9.55
C ALA A 293 -9.89 -3.08 9.26
N PHE A 294 -9.49 -3.96 10.17
CA PHE A 294 -9.94 -5.34 10.16
C PHE A 294 -10.24 -5.88 11.57
N ASP A 295 -11.06 -6.92 11.61
CA ASP A 295 -11.25 -7.80 12.75
C ASP A 295 -11.11 -9.25 12.26
N VAL A 296 -10.31 -10.06 12.97
CA VAL A 296 -10.14 -11.49 12.72
C VAL A 296 -10.55 -12.27 13.96
N TYR A 297 -11.34 -13.34 13.74
CA TYR A 297 -11.88 -14.19 14.79
C TYR A 297 -11.47 -15.63 14.55
N GLY A 298 -10.78 -16.20 15.54
CA GLY A 298 -10.40 -17.60 15.56
C GLY A 298 -11.05 -18.32 16.73
N THR A 299 -10.85 -19.65 16.77
CA THR A 299 -11.45 -20.52 17.80
C THR A 299 -10.85 -20.34 19.21
N ARG A 300 -9.71 -19.64 19.32
CA ARG A 300 -8.99 -19.41 20.60
C ARG A 300 -8.74 -17.93 20.88
N GLY A 301 -9.04 -17.05 19.95
CA GLY A 301 -8.81 -15.63 20.14
C GLY A 301 -9.27 -14.79 18.97
N ALA A 302 -9.16 -13.48 19.13
CA ALA A 302 -9.52 -12.49 18.13
C ALA A 302 -8.55 -11.31 18.17
N ALA A 303 -8.33 -10.68 17.02
CA ALA A 303 -7.56 -9.45 16.92
C ALA A 303 -8.28 -8.43 16.04
N GLY A 304 -8.14 -7.14 16.36
CA GLY A 304 -8.70 -6.06 15.56
C GLY A 304 -7.77 -4.84 15.54
N TRP A 305 -7.57 -4.28 14.36
CA TRP A 305 -6.72 -3.12 14.12
C TRP A 305 -7.42 -2.09 13.24
N SER A 306 -7.06 -0.82 13.41
CA SER A 306 -7.55 0.29 12.59
C SER A 306 -6.43 1.31 12.33
N LEU A 307 -6.37 1.85 11.11
CA LEU A 307 -5.44 2.91 10.73
C LEU A 307 -5.58 4.17 11.59
N GLU A 308 -6.80 4.56 11.94
CA GLU A 308 -7.06 5.72 12.80
C GLU A 308 -6.51 5.53 14.23
N ARG A 309 -6.17 4.29 14.58
CA ARG A 309 -5.49 3.90 15.82
C ARG A 309 -4.29 3.01 15.50
N ILE A 310 -3.48 3.44 14.58
CA ILE A 310 -2.39 2.68 13.94
C ILE A 310 -1.47 1.98 14.95
N ASN A 311 -1.27 2.56 16.13
CA ASN A 311 -0.39 2.07 17.19
C ASN A 311 -1.13 1.26 18.28
N GLU A 312 -2.36 0.82 18.02
CA GLU A 312 -3.16 0.02 18.94
C GLU A 312 -3.68 -1.24 18.25
N LEU A 313 -3.62 -2.37 18.96
CA LEU A 313 -4.26 -3.64 18.57
C LEU A 313 -5.19 -4.06 19.69
N ARG A 314 -6.44 -4.37 19.36
CA ARG A 314 -7.35 -5.07 20.26
C ARG A 314 -7.12 -6.57 20.14
N LEU A 315 -6.73 -7.21 21.23
CA LEU A 315 -6.40 -8.63 21.25
C LEU A 315 -7.23 -9.33 22.32
N TYR A 316 -7.94 -10.39 21.93
CA TYR A 316 -8.61 -11.30 22.84
C TYR A 316 -7.93 -12.66 22.80
N ARG A 317 -7.62 -13.22 23.96
CA ARG A 317 -7.19 -14.61 24.13
C ARG A 317 -8.23 -15.32 24.98
N ALA A 318 -8.74 -16.44 24.49
CA ALA A 318 -9.65 -17.26 25.28
C ALA A 318 -8.90 -17.87 26.46
N THR A 319 -9.37 -17.61 27.66
CA THR A 319 -8.87 -18.19 28.92
C THR A 319 -10.06 -18.78 29.67
N ASP A 320 -9.80 -19.73 30.55
CA ASP A 320 -10.87 -20.36 31.36
C ASP A 320 -11.23 -19.53 32.60
N ASP A 321 -10.66 -18.34 32.76
CA ASP A 321 -10.92 -17.48 33.89
C ASP A 321 -12.02 -16.43 33.62
N ARG A 322 -12.59 -15.87 34.70
CA ARG A 322 -13.62 -14.84 34.64
C ARG A 322 -13.10 -13.46 34.20
N GLY A 323 -11.77 -13.31 34.05
CA GLY A 323 -11.09 -12.09 33.62
C GLY A 323 -10.90 -11.98 32.12
N SER A 324 -11.45 -12.89 31.31
CA SER A 324 -11.36 -12.84 29.85
C SER A 324 -11.97 -11.57 29.28
N GLY A 325 -11.24 -10.90 28.41
CA GLY A 325 -11.67 -9.66 27.77
C GLY A 325 -10.66 -9.20 26.71
N TYR A 326 -11.03 -8.17 25.95
CA TYR A 326 -10.09 -7.54 25.03
C TYR A 326 -9.02 -6.76 25.77
N THR A 327 -7.77 -7.09 25.47
CA THR A 327 -6.59 -6.32 25.86
C THR A 327 -6.24 -5.33 24.76
N ARG A 328 -5.94 -4.09 25.12
CA ARG A 328 -5.34 -3.11 24.25
C ARG A 328 -3.81 -3.27 24.25
N VAL A 329 -3.25 -3.70 23.14
CA VAL A 329 -1.81 -3.81 22.93
C VAL A 329 -1.31 -2.54 22.27
N LEU A 330 -0.38 -1.84 22.94
CA LEU A 330 0.23 -0.63 22.37
C LEU A 330 1.48 -1.00 21.56
N GLY A 331 1.69 -0.27 20.47
CA GLY A 331 2.93 -0.33 19.69
C GLY A 331 4.16 -0.03 20.56
N GLY A 332 5.33 -0.36 20.05
CA GLY A 332 6.60 -0.16 20.76
C GLY A 332 7.73 -0.98 20.17
N ASP A 333 8.92 -0.79 20.70
CA ASP A 333 10.19 -1.34 20.24
C ASP A 333 10.27 -2.89 20.21
N ARG A 334 9.38 -3.58 20.93
CA ARG A 334 9.24 -5.05 20.91
C ARG A 334 8.63 -5.60 19.62
N PHE A 335 8.01 -4.76 18.79
CA PHE A 335 7.43 -5.16 17.52
C PHE A 335 8.36 -4.86 16.35
N ARG A 336 8.34 -5.72 15.35
CA ARG A 336 9.19 -5.63 14.17
C ARG A 336 9.12 -4.22 13.57
N HIS A 337 10.28 -3.63 13.27
CA HIS A 337 10.48 -2.29 12.72
C HIS A 337 10.07 -1.10 13.61
N HIS A 338 9.22 -1.27 14.62
CA HIS A 338 8.79 -0.14 15.45
C HIS A 338 9.97 0.53 16.17
N GLY A 339 10.85 -0.28 16.77
CA GLY A 339 12.06 0.21 17.45
C GLY A 339 13.08 0.92 16.56
N THR A 340 12.94 0.80 15.24
CA THR A 340 13.76 1.53 14.27
C THR A 340 13.47 3.03 14.30
N PHE A 341 12.22 3.40 14.58
CA PHE A 341 11.77 4.80 14.61
C PHE A 341 11.78 5.41 16.01
N VAL A 342 11.37 4.63 17.00
CA VAL A 342 11.24 5.09 18.38
C VAL A 342 11.70 4.00 19.37
N PRO A 343 12.53 4.36 20.36
CA PRO A 343 13.21 3.37 21.21
C PRO A 343 12.39 2.88 22.42
N GLY A 344 11.11 3.27 22.53
CA GLY A 344 10.33 2.99 23.74
C GLY A 344 8.93 2.49 23.47
N SER A 345 8.43 1.67 24.40
CA SER A 345 7.07 1.16 24.38
C SER A 345 6.05 2.28 24.50
N GLY A 346 4.95 2.21 23.70
CA GLY A 346 3.87 3.18 23.72
C GLY A 346 4.14 4.48 22.94
N ASN A 347 5.35 4.70 22.45
CA ASN A 347 5.63 5.80 21.53
C ASN A 347 5.08 5.48 20.13
N PRO A 348 4.34 6.41 19.49
CA PRO A 348 3.70 6.16 18.22
C PRO A 348 4.66 6.30 17.03
N ILE A 349 4.34 5.59 15.96
CA ILE A 349 4.83 5.83 14.60
C ILE A 349 3.66 6.27 13.72
N GLY A 350 3.93 6.84 12.55
CA GLY A 350 2.92 7.42 11.66
C GLY A 350 2.87 6.78 10.28
N PHE A 351 2.01 7.35 9.41
CA PHE A 351 1.77 6.85 8.05
C PHE A 351 3.06 6.79 7.21
N GLU A 352 3.88 7.87 7.20
CA GLU A 352 5.12 7.88 6.43
C GLU A 352 6.19 6.92 6.98
N ASP A 353 6.07 6.47 8.23
CA ASP A 353 6.96 5.44 8.76
C ASP A 353 6.64 4.07 8.15
N LEU A 354 5.35 3.79 7.81
CA LEU A 354 4.97 2.59 7.08
C LEU A 354 5.55 2.61 5.66
N VAL A 355 5.51 3.76 4.99
CA VAL A 355 6.14 3.96 3.68
C VAL A 355 7.65 3.72 3.78
N ALA A 356 8.31 4.20 4.85
CA ALA A 356 9.73 3.98 5.05
C ALA A 356 10.10 2.49 5.25
N ILE A 357 9.23 1.72 5.93
CA ILE A 357 9.44 0.26 6.07
C ILE A 357 9.23 -0.43 4.73
N GLU A 358 8.18 -0.07 4.00
CA GLU A 358 7.85 -0.63 2.68
C GLU A 358 8.97 -0.43 1.68
N ASP A 359 9.44 0.81 1.54
CA ASP A 359 10.53 1.17 0.62
C ASP A 359 11.83 0.46 1.00
N TYR A 360 12.15 0.40 2.30
CA TYR A 360 13.31 -0.33 2.79
C TYR A 360 13.25 -1.81 2.43
N GLU A 361 12.13 -2.47 2.68
CA GLU A 361 11.97 -3.90 2.39
C GLU A 361 12.00 -4.18 0.88
N PHE A 362 11.45 -3.27 0.06
CA PHE A 362 11.52 -3.39 -1.40
C PHE A 362 12.94 -3.20 -1.92
N VAL A 363 13.60 -2.09 -1.58
CA VAL A 363 14.98 -1.83 -2.04
C VAL A 363 15.94 -2.88 -1.50
N ARG A 364 15.73 -3.40 -0.29
CA ARG A 364 16.49 -4.54 0.24
C ARG A 364 16.32 -5.78 -0.62
N ALA A 365 15.10 -6.09 -1.05
CA ALA A 365 14.86 -7.23 -1.93
C ALA A 365 15.60 -7.08 -3.28
N VAL A 366 15.58 -5.87 -3.85
CA VAL A 366 16.36 -5.56 -5.06
C VAL A 366 17.86 -5.70 -4.81
N ALA A 367 18.38 -5.17 -3.72
CA ALA A 367 19.81 -5.25 -3.38
C ALA A 367 20.28 -6.70 -3.20
N GLU A 368 19.43 -7.56 -2.64
CA GLU A 368 19.66 -8.99 -2.40
C GLU A 368 19.33 -9.86 -3.62
N GLY A 369 18.72 -9.31 -4.68
CA GLY A 369 18.31 -10.06 -5.88
C GLY A 369 17.23 -11.11 -5.60
N ARG A 370 16.35 -10.89 -4.63
CA ARG A 370 15.28 -11.82 -4.25
C ARG A 370 13.90 -11.26 -4.59
N PRO A 371 12.89 -12.14 -4.76
CA PRO A 371 11.50 -11.69 -4.92
C PRO A 371 11.04 -10.81 -3.75
N TYR A 372 10.14 -9.89 -4.04
CA TYR A 372 9.48 -9.04 -3.05
C TYR A 372 7.97 -9.31 -3.04
N ALA A 373 7.37 -9.20 -1.87
CA ALA A 373 5.92 -9.19 -1.67
C ALA A 373 5.54 -8.12 -0.62
N PRO A 374 4.55 -7.27 -0.95
CA PRO A 374 3.60 -7.37 -2.07
C PRO A 374 4.17 -6.87 -3.40
N GLY A 375 4.13 -7.72 -4.42
CA GLY A 375 4.45 -7.38 -5.80
C GLY A 375 3.21 -7.41 -6.71
N PHE A 376 3.43 -7.39 -8.03
CA PHE A 376 2.31 -7.41 -8.98
C PHE A 376 1.51 -8.71 -8.97
N GLU A 377 2.07 -9.80 -8.43
CA GLU A 377 1.31 -11.04 -8.19
C GLU A 377 0.19 -10.82 -7.17
N GLN A 378 0.46 -10.09 -6.07
CA GLN A 378 -0.55 -9.76 -5.08
C GLN A 378 -1.60 -8.78 -5.65
N ALA A 379 -1.18 -7.89 -6.54
CA ALA A 379 -2.12 -7.06 -7.28
C ALA A 379 -3.04 -7.89 -8.19
N LEU A 380 -2.54 -8.98 -8.81
CA LEU A 380 -3.35 -9.92 -9.60
C LEU A 380 -4.33 -10.72 -8.73
N GLU A 381 -3.91 -11.13 -7.54
CA GLU A 381 -4.81 -11.77 -6.57
C GLU A 381 -6.00 -10.87 -6.26
N TRP A 382 -5.76 -9.58 -5.99
CA TRP A 382 -6.82 -8.60 -5.81
C TRP A 382 -7.66 -8.43 -7.09
N ALA A 383 -7.03 -8.27 -8.25
CA ALA A 383 -7.72 -8.06 -9.51
C ALA A 383 -8.68 -9.23 -9.84
N SER A 384 -8.32 -10.46 -9.46
CA SER A 384 -9.18 -11.63 -9.61
C SER A 384 -10.43 -11.56 -8.72
N VAL A 385 -10.28 -11.07 -7.48
CA VAL A 385 -11.40 -10.83 -6.57
C VAL A 385 -12.28 -9.69 -7.07
N GLN A 386 -11.67 -8.60 -7.56
CA GLN A 386 -12.41 -7.46 -8.12
C GLN A 386 -13.24 -7.89 -9.35
N ASP A 387 -12.68 -8.68 -10.26
CA ASP A 387 -13.40 -9.20 -11.42
C ASP A 387 -14.63 -10.03 -11.00
N ALA A 388 -14.45 -10.92 -10.02
CA ALA A 388 -15.56 -11.71 -9.48
C ALA A 388 -16.62 -10.84 -8.77
N LEU A 389 -16.20 -9.80 -8.03
CA LEU A 389 -17.11 -8.84 -7.40
C LEU A 389 -17.94 -8.07 -8.44
N LEU A 390 -17.30 -7.61 -9.51
CA LEU A 390 -17.98 -6.91 -10.60
C LEU A 390 -19.02 -7.81 -11.26
N ARG A 391 -18.67 -9.06 -11.58
CA ARG A 391 -19.64 -10.04 -12.12
C ARG A 391 -20.78 -10.34 -11.14
N SER A 392 -20.48 -10.42 -9.84
CA SER A 392 -21.48 -10.64 -8.80
C SER A 392 -22.44 -9.47 -8.66
N ALA A 393 -21.94 -8.23 -8.74
CA ALA A 393 -22.79 -7.04 -8.69
C ALA A 393 -23.78 -6.98 -9.87
N ASP A 394 -23.35 -7.43 -11.05
CA ASP A 394 -24.21 -7.50 -12.24
C ASP A 394 -25.21 -8.67 -12.18
N SER A 395 -24.75 -9.86 -11.76
CA SER A 395 -25.57 -11.08 -11.78
C SER A 395 -26.46 -11.26 -10.55
N GLY A 396 -26.15 -10.58 -9.45
CA GLY A 396 -26.81 -10.77 -8.15
C GLY A 396 -26.53 -12.15 -7.51
N ARG A 397 -25.47 -12.85 -7.93
CA ARG A 397 -25.15 -14.22 -7.51
C ARG A 397 -23.75 -14.31 -6.90
N TRP A 398 -23.51 -15.45 -6.22
CA TRP A 398 -22.17 -15.84 -5.85
C TRP A 398 -21.35 -16.17 -7.10
N GLU A 399 -20.14 -15.56 -7.18
CA GLU A 399 -19.19 -15.77 -8.26
C GLU A 399 -17.91 -16.40 -7.73
N ASP A 400 -17.38 -17.39 -8.45
CA ASP A 400 -16.08 -17.97 -8.16
C ASP A 400 -14.97 -16.99 -8.57
N VAL A 401 -13.96 -16.87 -7.70
CA VAL A 401 -12.74 -16.11 -8.01
C VAL A 401 -11.88 -16.97 -8.92
N VAL A 402 -11.81 -16.58 -10.18
CA VAL A 402 -10.95 -17.22 -11.18
C VAL A 402 -9.68 -16.39 -11.33
N GLU A 403 -8.54 -17.04 -11.22
CA GLU A 403 -7.25 -16.37 -11.38
C GLU A 403 -7.13 -15.80 -12.80
N ILE A 404 -7.02 -14.47 -12.90
CA ILE A 404 -6.81 -13.77 -14.17
C ILE A 404 -5.31 -13.66 -14.48
N GLY A 405 -4.93 -13.80 -15.76
CA GLY A 405 -3.53 -13.69 -16.18
C GLY A 405 -2.65 -14.92 -15.89
N ALA A 406 -3.25 -16.06 -15.55
CA ALA A 406 -2.53 -17.33 -15.40
C ALA A 406 -2.05 -17.94 -16.74
N ALA A 407 -2.54 -17.43 -17.87
CA ALA A 407 -2.24 -17.93 -19.22
C ALA A 407 -1.66 -16.82 -20.10
N VAL A 408 -0.39 -16.45 -19.90
CA VAL A 408 0.43 -15.74 -20.89
C VAL A 408 1.86 -16.29 -20.85
#